data_76c3eda1228bb89e044ff07d88f21b76
#
_entry.id   76c3eda1228bb89e044ff07d88f21b76
#
_cell.length_a   1.000
_cell.length_b   1.000
_cell.length_c   1.000
_cell.angle_alpha   90.00
_cell.angle_beta   90.00
_cell.angle_gamma   90.00
#
_symmetry.space_group_name_H-M   'P 1'
#
loop_
_entity.id
_entity.type
_entity.pdbx_description
1 polymer ?
#
loop_
_entity_poly.entity_id
_entity_poly.type
_entity_poly.pdbx_seq_one_letter_code
_entity_poly.pdbx_strand_id
1 'polypeptide(L)'
;MNRATASGAPAAASQSGAAPASTLAIASIPLAVLFSFMAIGSVLPVLPVYVKGPVGAGDVAVGVVIGAFAITAAIGRPFGGKLADATSRRRVLMIGLVTASIGGAMLFLPLGVAGLVVARLVLGFGDGWIFTAGVSWIVDLTPEERRGQVIGIFGISVWGGISLGSVIGQAIYSAAGFEWVWAFATVAPLVGLLISLRTPTPGPHAPSPSPSEEVASAELGAPLPGAPLPVTSGAQAGGSPPRASGRLPRLPSSAVRPGVALLFANIGFGTLAGFIVLLLDGEGIGHGAAAFTVFTATVVASRLLLGWLPDRWGARRSALAGGIAQAAGLATIGFAASLPVVMAGAVLAGLGIALIFPSLALLVVNATAPSARATAMGWFTSFFDIGVAVGAPFAGLVASTGGGENYSAAFFAAASICLAGAFIGFLGTGNQPRTAAVA
;
A
#
# COMPACT_ATOMS: atom_id res chain seq x y z
N MET A 1 -17.47 74.07 -22.60
CA MET A 1 -18.12 73.63 -21.34
C MET A 1 -17.90 72.14 -21.18
N ASN A 2 -17.11 71.84 -20.20
CA ASN A 2 -16.53 70.56 -19.86
C ASN A 2 -17.52 69.63 -19.21
N ARG A 3 -17.48 68.32 -19.52
CA ARG A 3 -17.84 67.28 -18.59
C ARG A 3 -16.97 66.06 -18.84
N ALA A 4 -16.06 65.83 -17.89
CA ALA A 4 -15.26 64.64 -17.74
C ALA A 4 -16.13 63.42 -17.41
N THR A 5 -15.93 62.32 -18.13
CA THR A 5 -16.44 61.03 -17.82
C THR A 5 -15.35 60.23 -17.08
N ALA A 6 -15.63 59.91 -15.82
CA ALA A 6 -14.79 59.09 -14.98
C ALA A 6 -14.79 57.64 -15.48
N SER A 7 -13.61 57.16 -15.79
CA SER A 7 -13.30 55.78 -16.09
C SER A 7 -13.33 54.97 -14.78
N GLY A 8 -14.36 54.11 -14.61
CA GLY A 8 -14.37 53.08 -13.57
C GLY A 8 -13.51 51.91 -13.99
N ALA A 9 -12.35 51.74 -13.35
CA ALA A 9 -11.56 50.53 -13.48
C ALA A 9 -12.33 49.32 -12.86
N PRO A 10 -12.37 48.16 -13.52
CA PRO A 10 -12.94 46.98 -12.91
C PRO A 10 -12.05 46.53 -11.75
N ALA A 11 -12.64 46.39 -10.56
CA ALA A 11 -12.00 45.82 -9.40
C ALA A 11 -11.47 44.40 -9.75
N ALA A 12 -10.19 44.23 -9.65
CA ALA A 12 -9.53 42.93 -9.77
C ALA A 12 -10.15 41.99 -8.71
N ALA A 13 -10.91 41.00 -9.18
CA ALA A 13 -11.38 39.92 -8.35
C ALA A 13 -10.16 39.24 -7.75
N SER A 14 -9.98 39.40 -6.46
CA SER A 14 -8.94 38.69 -5.70
C SER A 14 -9.20 37.18 -5.83
N GLN A 15 -8.41 36.53 -6.66
CA GLN A 15 -8.27 35.09 -6.60
C GLN A 15 -7.74 34.77 -5.20
N SER A 16 -8.61 34.31 -4.33
CA SER A 16 -8.22 33.71 -3.06
C SER A 16 -7.52 32.38 -3.34
N GLY A 17 -6.26 32.45 -3.78
CA GLY A 17 -5.39 31.33 -3.89
C GLY A 17 -5.23 30.74 -2.51
N ALA A 18 -5.76 29.54 -2.29
CA ALA A 18 -5.41 28.76 -1.11
C ALA A 18 -3.89 28.72 -1.00
N ALA A 19 -3.35 29.21 0.10
CA ALA A 19 -1.91 29.24 0.30
C ALA A 19 -1.36 27.80 0.12
N PRO A 20 -0.29 27.61 -0.67
CA PRO A 20 0.27 26.28 -0.89
C PRO A 20 0.57 25.65 0.46
N ALA A 21 0.12 24.41 0.65
CA ALA A 21 0.40 23.66 1.88
C ALA A 21 1.91 23.72 2.14
N SER A 22 2.31 24.08 3.35
CA SER A 22 3.74 24.23 3.66
C SER A 22 4.46 22.91 3.35
N THR A 23 5.67 23.00 2.80
CA THR A 23 6.52 21.84 2.50
C THR A 23 6.64 20.92 3.74
N LEU A 24 6.57 21.51 4.94
CA LEU A 24 6.57 20.80 6.21
C LEU A 24 5.32 19.90 6.38
N ALA A 25 4.14 20.35 5.96
CA ALA A 25 2.91 19.55 6.05
C ALA A 25 2.97 18.34 5.09
N ILE A 26 3.52 18.53 3.89
CA ILE A 26 3.68 17.46 2.91
C ILE A 26 4.72 16.43 3.37
N ALA A 27 5.78 16.82 4.06
CA ALA A 27 6.81 15.91 4.55
C ALA A 27 6.41 15.16 5.83
N SER A 28 5.57 15.75 6.68
CA SER A 28 5.21 15.17 7.99
C SER A 28 4.35 13.92 7.86
N ILE A 29 3.47 13.83 6.85
CA ILE A 29 2.60 12.66 6.64
C ILE A 29 3.42 11.41 6.26
N PRO A 30 4.30 11.44 5.24
CA PRO A 30 5.19 10.32 4.93
C PRO A 30 6.07 9.92 6.12
N LEU A 31 6.54 10.89 6.91
CA LEU A 31 7.36 10.62 8.09
C LEU A 31 6.56 9.90 9.19
N ALA A 32 5.32 10.30 9.46
CA ALA A 32 4.44 9.61 10.41
C ALA A 32 4.15 8.17 9.96
N VAL A 33 3.91 7.97 8.66
CA VAL A 33 3.72 6.65 8.05
C VAL A 33 4.99 5.82 8.15
N LEU A 34 6.16 6.40 7.88
CA LEU A 34 7.46 5.74 8.03
C LEU A 34 7.62 5.12 9.43
N PHE A 35 7.36 5.88 10.50
CA PHE A 35 7.46 5.38 11.87
C PHE A 35 6.48 4.23 12.15
N SER A 36 5.24 4.30 11.64
CA SER A 36 4.28 3.20 11.79
C SER A 36 4.76 1.93 11.07
N PHE A 37 5.26 2.07 9.85
CA PHE A 37 5.79 0.92 9.11
C PHE A 37 7.13 0.41 9.65
N MET A 38 7.91 1.23 10.36
CA MET A 38 9.06 0.76 11.14
C MET A 38 8.63 -0.16 12.27
N ALA A 39 7.52 0.14 12.96
CA ALA A 39 6.95 -0.77 13.96
C ALA A 39 6.59 -2.12 13.37
N ILE A 40 5.92 -2.14 12.21
CA ILE A 40 5.57 -3.39 11.50
C ILE A 40 6.84 -4.14 11.10
N GLY A 41 7.80 -3.44 10.48
CA GLY A 41 9.05 -4.00 10.01
C GLY A 41 9.90 -4.62 11.12
N SER A 42 9.90 -4.01 12.33
CA SER A 42 10.67 -4.53 13.47
C SER A 42 10.16 -5.87 13.98
N VAL A 43 8.88 -6.09 13.89
CA VAL A 43 8.22 -7.33 14.35
C VAL A 43 8.39 -8.48 13.36
N LEU A 44 8.42 -8.22 12.05
CA LEU A 44 8.37 -9.27 11.02
C LEU A 44 9.49 -10.31 11.13
N PRO A 45 10.79 -9.97 11.28
CA PRO A 45 11.85 -10.99 11.38
C PRO A 45 11.89 -11.69 12.76
N VAL A 46 11.34 -11.07 13.80
CA VAL A 46 11.47 -11.54 15.19
C VAL A 46 10.28 -12.42 15.59
N LEU A 47 9.09 -12.13 15.07
CA LEU A 47 7.85 -12.80 15.45
C LEU A 47 7.82 -14.31 15.13
N PRO A 48 8.33 -14.78 13.98
CA PRO A 48 8.44 -16.22 13.71
C PRO A 48 9.28 -16.97 14.76
N VAL A 49 10.39 -16.38 15.15
CA VAL A 49 11.30 -16.92 16.18
C VAL A 49 10.60 -16.97 17.54
N TYR A 50 9.84 -15.94 17.90
CA TYR A 50 9.05 -15.91 19.13
C TYR A 50 7.96 -16.99 19.17
N VAL A 51 7.25 -17.18 18.04
CA VAL A 51 6.18 -18.19 17.93
C VAL A 51 6.75 -19.61 18.03
N LYS A 52 7.89 -19.91 17.41
CA LYS A 52 8.53 -21.23 17.46
C LYS A 52 9.21 -21.48 18.80
N GLY A 53 9.91 -20.50 19.34
CA GLY A 53 10.69 -20.61 20.58
C GLY A 53 9.82 -20.41 21.83
N PRO A 54 9.67 -19.19 22.38
CA PRO A 54 8.98 -18.96 23.66
C PRO A 54 7.53 -19.46 23.70
N VAL A 55 6.77 -19.38 22.58
CA VAL A 55 5.39 -19.86 22.53
C VAL A 55 5.33 -21.37 22.27
N GLY A 56 6.34 -21.97 21.66
CA GLY A 56 6.42 -23.41 21.37
C GLY A 56 5.40 -23.89 20.34
N ALA A 57 4.96 -23.01 19.43
CA ALA A 57 3.93 -23.33 18.44
C ALA A 57 4.52 -23.76 17.09
N GLY A 58 3.73 -24.50 16.30
CA GLY A 58 4.14 -25.03 15.00
C GLY A 58 4.09 -24.00 13.87
N ASP A 59 4.53 -24.44 12.68
CA ASP A 59 4.68 -23.58 11.47
C ASP A 59 3.34 -22.98 11.01
N VAL A 60 2.25 -23.72 11.13
CA VAL A 60 0.89 -23.19 10.82
C VAL A 60 0.58 -22.00 11.70
N ALA A 61 0.93 -22.05 13.00
CA ALA A 61 0.71 -20.92 13.91
C ALA A 61 1.53 -19.69 13.50
N VAL A 62 2.79 -19.88 13.07
CA VAL A 62 3.62 -18.80 12.51
C VAL A 62 2.90 -18.14 11.33
N GLY A 63 2.45 -18.95 10.38
CA GLY A 63 1.74 -18.45 9.20
C GLY A 63 0.45 -17.69 9.55
N VAL A 64 -0.35 -18.23 10.47
CA VAL A 64 -1.60 -17.60 10.93
C VAL A 64 -1.32 -16.26 11.63
N VAL A 65 -0.33 -16.20 12.52
CA VAL A 65 0.05 -14.97 13.23
C VAL A 65 0.55 -13.90 12.24
N ILE A 66 1.35 -14.28 11.24
CA ILE A 66 1.81 -13.33 10.20
C ILE A 66 0.65 -12.87 9.32
N GLY A 67 -0.20 -13.81 8.85
CA GLY A 67 -1.31 -13.51 7.94
C GLY A 67 -2.46 -12.73 8.58
N ALA A 68 -2.69 -12.90 9.88
CA ALA A 68 -3.78 -12.24 10.61
C ALA A 68 -3.77 -10.70 10.44
N PHE A 69 -2.58 -10.09 10.44
CA PHE A 69 -2.41 -8.66 10.18
C PHE A 69 -3.09 -8.21 8.88
N ALA A 70 -2.87 -8.95 7.80
CA ALA A 70 -3.34 -8.57 6.48
C ALA A 70 -4.86 -8.71 6.31
N ILE A 71 -5.49 -9.61 7.06
CA ILE A 71 -6.96 -9.78 7.05
C ILE A 71 -7.64 -8.47 7.48
N THR A 72 -7.22 -7.92 8.60
CA THR A 72 -7.83 -6.71 9.14
C THR A 72 -7.34 -5.44 8.44
N ALA A 73 -6.13 -5.43 7.87
CA ALA A 73 -5.69 -4.36 6.98
C ALA A 73 -6.61 -4.24 5.76
N ALA A 74 -6.91 -5.37 5.09
CA ALA A 74 -7.83 -5.41 3.95
C ALA A 74 -9.24 -4.90 4.29
N ILE A 75 -9.77 -5.33 5.44
CA ILE A 75 -11.09 -4.91 5.93
C ILE A 75 -11.06 -3.45 6.37
N GLY A 76 -10.02 -3.02 7.07
CA GLY A 76 -9.87 -1.68 7.62
C GLY A 76 -9.81 -0.59 6.57
N ARG A 77 -9.21 -0.83 5.38
CA ARG A 77 -9.05 0.17 4.32
C ARG A 77 -10.35 0.81 3.85
N PRO A 78 -11.40 0.08 3.45
CA PRO A 78 -12.65 0.69 2.99
C PRO A 78 -13.40 1.42 4.13
N PHE A 79 -13.31 0.92 5.37
CA PHE A 79 -13.90 1.61 6.52
C PHE A 79 -13.14 2.90 6.85
N GLY A 80 -11.81 2.87 6.83
CA GLY A 80 -10.95 4.04 7.02
C GLY A 80 -11.21 5.12 5.97
N GLY A 81 -11.38 4.74 4.69
CA GLY A 81 -11.71 5.65 3.63
C GLY A 81 -13.06 6.35 3.87
N LYS A 82 -14.12 5.60 4.10
CA LYS A 82 -15.45 6.15 4.40
C LYS A 82 -15.45 7.08 5.63
N LEU A 83 -14.74 6.69 6.69
CA LEU A 83 -14.63 7.50 7.89
C LEU A 83 -13.83 8.77 7.65
N ALA A 84 -12.77 8.69 6.84
CA ALA A 84 -11.96 9.85 6.46
C ALA A 84 -12.74 10.87 5.65
N ASP A 85 -13.59 10.42 4.72
CA ASP A 85 -14.48 11.28 3.93
C ASP A 85 -15.58 11.90 4.80
N ALA A 86 -16.13 11.15 5.77
CA ALA A 86 -17.19 11.61 6.66
C ALA A 86 -16.69 12.54 7.79
N THR A 87 -15.43 12.49 8.16
CA THR A 87 -14.89 13.24 9.31
C THR A 87 -13.68 14.09 8.95
N SER A 88 -12.50 13.50 8.94
CA SER A 88 -11.24 14.15 8.62
C SER A 88 -10.14 13.10 8.41
N ARG A 89 -9.39 13.21 7.32
CA ARG A 89 -8.25 12.32 7.02
C ARG A 89 -7.22 12.30 8.13
N ARG A 90 -6.95 13.46 8.73
CA ARG A 90 -6.06 13.59 9.89
C ARG A 90 -6.55 12.77 11.08
N ARG A 91 -7.85 12.87 11.43
CA ARG A 91 -8.41 12.13 12.58
C ARG A 91 -8.30 10.62 12.38
N VAL A 92 -8.62 10.14 11.19
CA VAL A 92 -8.53 8.70 10.86
C VAL A 92 -7.09 8.21 10.91
N LEU A 93 -6.14 8.97 10.37
CA LEU A 93 -4.72 8.66 10.49
C LEU A 93 -4.29 8.56 11.97
N MET A 94 -4.67 9.54 12.80
CA MET A 94 -4.32 9.55 14.23
C MET A 94 -4.93 8.37 14.99
N ILE A 95 -6.20 8.04 14.74
CA ILE A 95 -6.85 6.86 15.34
C ILE A 95 -6.14 5.59 14.88
N GLY A 96 -5.76 5.48 13.61
CA GLY A 96 -4.97 4.37 13.09
C GLY A 96 -3.63 4.20 13.82
N LEU A 97 -2.90 5.30 14.05
CA LEU A 97 -1.63 5.30 14.78
C LEU A 97 -1.79 4.86 16.24
N VAL A 98 -2.84 5.33 16.92
CA VAL A 98 -3.18 4.86 18.28
C VAL A 98 -3.53 3.38 18.29
N THR A 99 -4.35 2.93 17.34
CA THR A 99 -4.74 1.52 17.21
C THR A 99 -3.53 0.63 16.93
N ALA A 100 -2.62 1.06 16.06
CA ALA A 100 -1.37 0.35 15.81
C ALA A 100 -0.49 0.25 17.06
N SER A 101 -0.39 1.33 17.85
CA SER A 101 0.33 1.33 19.11
C SER A 101 -0.30 0.37 20.13
N ILE A 102 -1.64 0.34 20.23
CA ILE A 102 -2.34 -0.63 21.10
C ILE A 102 -2.02 -2.05 20.66
N GLY A 103 -2.05 -2.34 19.35
CA GLY A 103 -1.67 -3.65 18.82
C GLY A 103 -0.22 -4.03 19.15
N GLY A 104 0.71 -3.07 19.09
CA GLY A 104 2.10 -3.25 19.54
C GLY A 104 2.18 -3.59 21.04
N ALA A 105 1.45 -2.85 21.89
CA ALA A 105 1.38 -3.11 23.34
C ALA A 105 0.77 -4.49 23.67
N MET A 106 -0.17 -4.96 22.86
CA MET A 106 -0.77 -6.29 23.07
C MET A 106 0.23 -7.44 22.85
N LEU A 107 1.35 -7.25 22.15
CA LEU A 107 2.40 -8.25 21.98
C LEU A 107 3.07 -8.62 23.32
N PHE A 108 2.99 -7.77 24.34
CA PHE A 108 3.49 -8.06 25.69
C PHE A 108 2.61 -9.07 26.45
N LEU A 109 1.37 -9.29 26.02
CA LEU A 109 0.45 -10.15 26.75
C LEU A 109 0.83 -11.63 26.54
N PRO A 110 1.06 -12.39 27.62
CA PRO A 110 1.47 -13.80 27.53
C PRO A 110 0.29 -14.72 27.26
N LEU A 111 -0.47 -14.45 26.19
CA LEU A 111 -1.68 -15.17 25.82
C LEU A 111 -1.44 -16.20 24.69
N GLY A 112 -0.17 -16.57 24.45
CA GLY A 112 0.21 -17.54 23.43
C GLY A 112 -0.20 -17.11 22.00
N VAL A 113 -0.46 -18.09 21.15
CA VAL A 113 -0.84 -17.84 19.73
C VAL A 113 -2.09 -16.97 19.61
N ALA A 114 -3.11 -17.21 20.44
CA ALA A 114 -4.37 -16.45 20.38
C ALA A 114 -4.14 -14.95 20.65
N GLY A 115 -3.33 -14.62 21.67
CA GLY A 115 -2.98 -13.23 21.97
C GLY A 115 -2.20 -12.56 20.84
N LEU A 116 -1.25 -13.28 20.24
CA LEU A 116 -0.50 -12.78 19.09
C LEU A 116 -1.41 -12.53 17.88
N VAL A 117 -2.34 -13.44 17.59
CA VAL A 117 -3.32 -13.26 16.51
C VAL A 117 -4.17 -12.00 16.75
N VAL A 118 -4.70 -11.81 17.96
CA VAL A 118 -5.49 -10.62 18.28
C VAL A 118 -4.65 -9.35 18.18
N ALA A 119 -3.42 -9.35 18.69
CA ALA A 119 -2.50 -8.22 18.55
C ALA A 119 -2.24 -7.87 17.08
N ARG A 120 -2.04 -8.88 16.23
CA ARG A 120 -1.83 -8.72 14.79
C ARG A 120 -3.08 -8.22 14.06
N LEU A 121 -4.27 -8.68 14.47
CA LEU A 121 -5.54 -8.16 13.94
C LEU A 121 -5.72 -6.67 14.27
N VAL A 122 -5.43 -6.26 15.52
CA VAL A 122 -5.51 -4.86 15.94
C VAL A 122 -4.48 -4.00 15.18
N LEU A 123 -3.23 -4.46 15.08
CA LEU A 123 -2.18 -3.81 14.29
C LEU A 123 -2.60 -3.60 12.83
N GLY A 124 -3.11 -4.65 12.19
CA GLY A 124 -3.52 -4.61 10.78
C GLY A 124 -4.69 -3.64 10.56
N PHE A 125 -5.65 -3.59 11.47
CA PHE A 125 -6.76 -2.65 11.39
C PHE A 125 -6.26 -1.20 11.43
N GLY A 126 -5.34 -0.90 12.36
CA GLY A 126 -4.68 0.41 12.46
C GLY A 126 -3.91 0.76 11.19
N ASP A 127 -3.15 -0.19 10.63
CA ASP A 127 -2.40 -0.02 9.38
C ASP A 127 -3.31 0.34 8.20
N GLY A 128 -4.42 -0.37 8.04
CA GLY A 128 -5.40 -0.09 6.99
C GLY A 128 -5.89 1.35 7.03
N TRP A 129 -6.10 1.91 8.22
CA TRP A 129 -6.50 3.30 8.41
C TRP A 129 -5.36 4.29 8.18
N ILE A 130 -4.15 3.98 8.66
CA ILE A 130 -2.95 4.80 8.45
C ILE A 130 -2.66 4.93 6.95
N PHE A 131 -2.64 3.79 6.24
CA PHE A 131 -2.35 3.77 4.80
C PHE A 131 -3.39 4.57 4.02
N THR A 132 -4.68 4.28 4.23
CA THR A 132 -5.78 4.89 3.44
C THR A 132 -5.91 6.38 3.72
N ALA A 133 -5.92 6.77 4.99
CA ALA A 133 -6.03 8.18 5.35
C ALA A 133 -4.77 8.96 5.01
N GLY A 134 -3.59 8.36 5.18
CA GLY A 134 -2.30 8.99 4.89
C GLY A 134 -2.12 9.31 3.41
N VAL A 135 -2.36 8.33 2.51
CA VAL A 135 -2.24 8.56 1.07
C VAL A 135 -3.28 9.57 0.57
N SER A 136 -4.50 9.50 1.08
CA SER A 136 -5.55 10.45 0.71
C SER A 136 -5.21 11.86 1.20
N TRP A 137 -4.71 12.00 2.43
CA TRP A 137 -4.38 13.31 2.99
C TRP A 137 -3.22 13.99 2.26
N ILE A 138 -2.15 13.26 1.92
CA ILE A 138 -1.03 13.85 1.17
C ILE A 138 -1.44 14.25 -0.24
N VAL A 139 -2.30 13.49 -0.90
CA VAL A 139 -2.82 13.81 -2.24
C VAL A 139 -3.68 15.08 -2.20
N ASP A 140 -4.55 15.25 -1.19
CA ASP A 140 -5.37 16.46 -1.04
C ASP A 140 -4.55 17.72 -0.79
N LEU A 141 -3.40 17.60 -0.14
CA LEU A 141 -2.49 18.73 0.13
C LEU A 141 -1.61 19.10 -1.07
N THR A 142 -1.64 18.28 -2.14
CA THR A 142 -0.66 18.39 -3.23
C THR A 142 -1.34 18.80 -4.53
N PRO A 143 -0.79 19.83 -5.24
CA PRO A 143 -1.24 20.19 -6.58
C PRO A 143 -1.22 19.00 -7.53
N GLU A 144 -2.13 18.99 -8.50
CA GLU A 144 -2.38 17.85 -9.38
C GLU A 144 -1.12 17.36 -10.10
N GLU A 145 -0.27 18.28 -10.54
CA GLU A 145 0.97 18.01 -11.27
C GLU A 145 2.01 17.23 -10.44
N ARG A 146 1.93 17.30 -9.11
CA ARG A 146 2.88 16.67 -8.17
C ARG A 146 2.32 15.46 -7.44
N ARG A 147 1.03 15.11 -7.65
CA ARG A 147 0.37 13.98 -6.97
C ARG A 147 1.11 12.65 -7.18
N GLY A 148 1.58 12.39 -8.39
CA GLY A 148 2.39 11.19 -8.67
C GLY A 148 3.68 11.12 -7.85
N GLN A 149 4.37 12.25 -7.69
CA GLN A 149 5.61 12.33 -6.91
C GLN A 149 5.35 12.03 -5.42
N VAL A 150 4.32 12.62 -4.81
CA VAL A 150 4.05 12.41 -3.38
C VAL A 150 3.52 11.02 -3.08
N ILE A 151 2.78 10.39 -4.01
CA ILE A 151 2.39 8.97 -3.91
C ILE A 151 3.64 8.08 -3.97
N GLY A 152 4.62 8.42 -4.80
CA GLY A 152 5.91 7.75 -4.84
C GLY A 152 6.66 7.84 -3.50
N ILE A 153 6.77 9.04 -2.92
CA ILE A 153 7.39 9.29 -1.61
C ILE A 153 6.64 8.52 -0.51
N PHE A 154 5.31 8.52 -0.54
CA PHE A 154 4.49 7.73 0.39
C PHE A 154 4.82 6.23 0.31
N GLY A 155 4.92 5.69 -0.89
CA GLY A 155 5.33 4.29 -1.10
C GLY A 155 6.75 3.98 -0.61
N ILE A 156 7.68 4.93 -0.72
CA ILE A 156 9.03 4.83 -0.15
C ILE A 156 8.96 4.82 1.39
N SER A 157 8.08 5.63 2.00
CA SER A 157 7.90 5.64 3.46
C SER A 157 7.37 4.31 3.99
N VAL A 158 6.49 3.65 3.25
CA VAL A 158 5.97 2.31 3.58
C VAL A 158 7.10 1.27 3.56
N TRP A 159 7.71 1.07 2.42
CA TRP A 159 8.74 0.02 2.26
C TRP A 159 10.05 0.37 2.97
N GLY A 160 10.42 1.64 2.99
CA GLY A 160 11.56 2.15 3.76
C GLY A 160 11.36 1.96 5.26
N GLY A 161 10.12 2.18 5.75
CA GLY A 161 9.74 1.90 7.13
C GLY A 161 9.91 0.40 7.45
N ILE A 162 9.39 -0.49 6.62
CA ILE A 162 9.57 -1.94 6.82
C ILE A 162 11.06 -2.31 6.80
N SER A 163 11.85 -1.77 5.87
CA SER A 163 13.28 -2.05 5.77
C SER A 163 14.07 -1.57 6.99
N LEU A 164 13.92 -0.30 7.35
CA LEU A 164 14.58 0.26 8.54
C LEU A 164 14.11 -0.42 9.82
N GLY A 165 12.81 -0.69 9.91
CA GLY A 165 12.22 -1.39 11.04
C GLY A 165 12.83 -2.79 11.22
N SER A 166 13.05 -3.56 10.15
CA SER A 166 13.62 -4.90 10.25
C SER A 166 15.06 -4.88 10.76
N VAL A 167 15.87 -3.90 10.34
CA VAL A 167 17.23 -3.70 10.87
C VAL A 167 17.20 -3.36 12.36
N ILE A 168 16.38 -2.37 12.71
CA ILE A 168 16.25 -1.89 14.10
C ILE A 168 15.69 -3.00 14.99
N GLY A 169 14.64 -3.70 14.53
CA GLY A 169 14.03 -4.81 15.29
C GLY A 169 15.00 -5.94 15.54
N GLN A 170 15.79 -6.34 14.55
CA GLN A 170 16.81 -7.35 14.73
C GLN A 170 17.94 -6.89 15.66
N ALA A 171 18.39 -5.64 15.54
CA ALA A 171 19.41 -5.09 16.43
C ALA A 171 18.91 -5.01 17.90
N ILE A 172 17.69 -4.58 18.11
CA ILE A 172 17.06 -4.55 19.43
C ILE A 172 16.91 -5.98 19.98
N TYR A 173 16.42 -6.92 19.16
CA TYR A 173 16.27 -8.31 19.56
C TYR A 173 17.60 -8.93 20.01
N SER A 174 18.66 -8.73 19.21
CA SER A 174 19.99 -9.26 19.51
C SER A 174 20.61 -8.64 20.78
N ALA A 175 20.32 -7.39 21.07
CA ALA A 175 20.88 -6.67 22.22
C ALA A 175 20.06 -6.84 23.50
N ALA A 176 18.73 -6.91 23.42
CA ALA A 176 17.85 -6.75 24.56
C ALA A 176 16.65 -7.73 24.59
N GLY A 177 16.47 -8.55 23.55
CA GLY A 177 15.41 -9.55 23.47
C GLY A 177 14.06 -9.06 22.95
N PHE A 178 13.04 -9.92 23.02
CA PHE A 178 11.73 -9.71 22.43
C PHE A 178 10.97 -8.51 22.98
N GLU A 179 10.99 -8.33 24.29
CA GLU A 179 10.20 -7.29 24.96
C GLU A 179 10.53 -5.89 24.46
N TRP A 180 11.79 -5.61 24.19
CA TRP A 180 12.23 -4.32 23.67
C TRP A 180 11.80 -4.10 22.21
N VAL A 181 11.65 -5.17 21.44
CA VAL A 181 11.07 -5.10 20.09
C VAL A 181 9.58 -4.73 20.19
N TRP A 182 8.84 -5.33 21.16
CA TRP A 182 7.45 -4.97 21.43
C TRP A 182 7.32 -3.53 21.91
N ALA A 183 8.24 -3.07 22.75
CA ALA A 183 8.29 -1.66 23.19
C ALA A 183 8.49 -0.73 22.00
N PHE A 184 9.43 -1.04 21.09
CA PHE A 184 9.64 -0.26 19.88
C PHE A 184 8.39 -0.27 18.98
N ALA A 185 7.77 -1.43 18.77
CA ALA A 185 6.55 -1.55 17.98
C ALA A 185 5.37 -0.76 18.57
N THR A 186 5.35 -0.57 19.89
CA THR A 186 4.37 0.27 20.60
C THR A 186 4.67 1.76 20.45
N VAL A 187 5.93 2.16 20.60
CA VAL A 187 6.33 3.58 20.68
C VAL A 187 6.44 4.22 19.30
N ALA A 188 6.92 3.51 18.29
CA ALA A 188 7.15 4.08 16.98
C ALA A 188 5.89 4.70 16.34
N PRO A 189 4.68 4.07 16.38
CA PRO A 189 3.46 4.73 15.92
C PRO A 189 3.08 5.97 16.74
N LEU A 190 3.41 6.03 18.05
CA LEU A 190 3.19 7.23 18.87
C LEU A 190 4.07 8.40 18.43
N VAL A 191 5.30 8.13 17.98
CA VAL A 191 6.13 9.18 17.37
C VAL A 191 5.46 9.71 16.10
N GLY A 192 4.92 8.82 15.25
CA GLY A 192 4.10 9.20 14.10
C GLY A 192 2.88 10.05 14.49
N LEU A 193 2.22 9.70 15.58
CA LEU A 193 1.10 10.47 16.15
C LEU A 193 1.53 11.89 16.55
N LEU A 194 2.64 12.03 17.28
CA LEU A 194 3.17 13.34 17.69
C LEU A 194 3.50 14.22 16.48
N ILE A 195 4.07 13.64 15.44
CA ILE A 195 4.34 14.33 14.16
C ILE A 195 3.02 14.81 13.54
N SER A 196 2.01 13.92 13.47
CA SER A 196 0.69 14.21 12.90
C SER A 196 -0.07 15.29 13.68
N LEU A 197 0.13 15.37 15.01
CA LEU A 197 -0.46 16.41 15.86
C LEU A 197 0.07 17.82 15.53
N ARG A 198 1.30 17.93 15.05
CA ARG A 198 1.93 19.19 14.68
C ARG A 198 1.73 19.56 13.20
N THR A 199 1.17 18.66 12.41
CA THR A 199 0.89 18.92 10.98
C THR A 199 -0.28 19.88 10.85
N PRO A 200 -0.13 21.01 10.15
CA PRO A 200 -1.23 21.96 9.92
C PRO A 200 -2.37 21.27 9.17
N THR A 201 -3.59 21.44 9.65
CA THR A 201 -4.79 21.04 8.90
C THR A 201 -5.13 22.14 7.89
N PRO A 202 -5.34 21.80 6.62
CA PRO A 202 -6.03 22.70 5.71
C PRO A 202 -7.39 23.05 6.33
N GLY A 203 -7.85 24.29 6.11
CA GLY A 203 -9.21 24.67 6.48
C GLY A 203 -10.23 23.68 5.92
N PRO A 204 -11.51 23.72 6.38
CA PRO A 204 -12.53 22.82 5.89
C PRO A 204 -12.55 22.85 4.36
N HIS A 205 -12.39 21.68 3.74
CA HIS A 205 -12.46 21.55 2.29
C HIS A 205 -13.81 22.11 1.83
N ALA A 206 -13.76 23.10 0.94
CA ALA A 206 -14.88 23.28 0.04
C ALA A 206 -15.08 21.93 -0.67
N PRO A 207 -16.32 21.42 -0.77
CA PRO A 207 -16.59 20.19 -1.49
C PRO A 207 -15.95 20.32 -2.87
N SER A 208 -15.16 19.32 -3.27
CA SER A 208 -14.58 19.26 -4.61
C SER A 208 -15.74 19.49 -5.59
N PRO A 209 -15.62 20.40 -6.57
CA PRO A 209 -16.69 20.61 -7.54
C PRO A 209 -17.07 19.24 -8.11
N SER A 210 -18.37 19.00 -8.20
CA SER A 210 -18.87 17.76 -8.79
C SER A 210 -18.35 17.70 -10.23
N PRO A 211 -18.17 16.52 -10.83
CA PRO A 211 -17.73 16.39 -12.22
C PRO A 211 -18.58 17.20 -13.20
N SER A 212 -19.82 17.50 -12.84
CA SER A 212 -20.74 18.39 -13.58
C SER A 212 -20.39 19.88 -13.46
N GLU A 213 -19.80 20.32 -12.34
CA GLU A 213 -19.36 21.72 -12.15
C GLU A 213 -18.00 21.96 -12.81
N GLU A 214 -17.16 20.93 -12.88
CA GLU A 214 -15.87 21.00 -13.58
C GLU A 214 -16.06 21.08 -15.10
N VAL A 215 -17.04 20.36 -15.66
CA VAL A 215 -17.44 20.45 -17.06
C VAL A 215 -18.08 21.82 -17.36
N ALA A 216 -18.94 22.32 -16.49
CA ALA A 216 -19.56 23.65 -16.65
C ALA A 216 -18.52 24.79 -16.57
N SER A 217 -17.48 24.64 -15.75
CA SER A 217 -16.39 25.64 -15.67
C SER A 217 -15.45 25.60 -16.87
N ALA A 218 -15.28 24.44 -17.50
CA ALA A 218 -14.49 24.29 -18.72
C ALA A 218 -15.21 24.82 -19.98
N GLU A 219 -16.54 24.79 -20.01
CA GLU A 219 -17.36 25.34 -21.11
C GLU A 219 -17.50 26.86 -21.08
N LEU A 220 -17.27 27.52 -19.93
CA LEU A 220 -17.33 28.97 -19.77
C LEU A 220 -16.06 29.73 -20.16
N GLY A 221 -15.03 29.05 -20.64
CA GLY A 221 -13.67 29.58 -20.85
C GLY A 221 -13.27 29.90 -22.29
N ALA A 222 -14.15 30.01 -23.30
CA ALA A 222 -13.77 30.58 -24.61
C ALA A 222 -15.00 31.09 -25.38
N PRO A 223 -15.18 32.40 -25.60
CA PRO A 223 -16.15 32.87 -26.57
C PRO A 223 -15.58 32.81 -27.99
N LEU A 224 -16.12 31.92 -28.82
CA LEU A 224 -16.00 32.02 -30.28
C LEU A 224 -17.07 33.01 -30.77
N PRO A 225 -16.74 33.98 -31.64
CA PRO A 225 -17.70 34.96 -32.15
C PRO A 225 -18.55 34.33 -33.26
N GLY A 226 -19.88 34.27 -33.05
CA GLY A 226 -20.84 34.17 -34.15
C GLY A 226 -21.68 32.91 -34.28
N ALA A 227 -22.25 32.35 -33.20
CA ALA A 227 -23.34 31.37 -33.33
C ALA A 227 -24.51 31.72 -32.37
N PRO A 228 -25.80 31.65 -32.81
CA PRO A 228 -26.95 31.96 -31.97
C PRO A 228 -27.22 30.84 -30.97
N LEU A 229 -27.50 31.21 -29.73
CA LEU A 229 -27.83 30.33 -28.62
C LEU A 229 -29.18 29.61 -28.86
N PRO A 230 -29.27 28.29 -28.62
CA PRO A 230 -30.56 27.65 -28.47
C PRO A 230 -31.06 27.84 -27.01
N VAL A 231 -32.22 28.49 -26.90
CA VAL A 231 -33.01 28.56 -25.67
C VAL A 231 -33.64 27.20 -25.45
N THR A 232 -33.21 26.47 -24.41
CA THR A 232 -33.96 25.31 -23.92
C THR A 232 -34.41 25.59 -22.49
N SER A 233 -35.73 25.70 -22.35
CA SER A 233 -36.49 25.80 -21.12
C SER A 233 -36.37 24.57 -20.26
N GLY A 234 -36.19 24.81 -18.95
CA GLY A 234 -36.77 24.03 -17.84
C GLY A 234 -36.53 22.53 -17.80
N ALA A 235 -35.52 22.10 -17.03
CA ALA A 235 -35.61 20.82 -16.37
C ALA A 235 -35.10 20.98 -14.91
N GLN A 236 -36.02 20.81 -13.99
CA GLN A 236 -35.78 20.77 -12.56
C GLN A 236 -34.86 19.59 -12.23
N ALA A 237 -33.65 19.86 -11.83
CA ALA A 237 -32.75 18.87 -11.25
C ALA A 237 -32.77 18.99 -9.72
N GLY A 238 -33.86 18.54 -9.12
CA GLY A 238 -33.95 18.19 -7.70
C GLY A 238 -33.47 16.74 -7.50
N GLY A 239 -32.21 16.46 -7.72
CA GLY A 239 -31.60 15.16 -7.41
C GLY A 239 -30.79 15.26 -6.12
N SER A 240 -31.35 14.78 -5.00
CA SER A 240 -30.57 14.54 -3.77
C SER A 240 -29.32 13.70 -4.09
N PRO A 241 -28.17 13.98 -3.47
CA PRO A 241 -26.98 13.17 -3.69
C PRO A 241 -27.31 11.70 -3.38
N PRO A 242 -26.81 10.74 -4.17
CA PRO A 242 -27.13 9.34 -3.97
C PRO A 242 -26.73 8.93 -2.55
N ARG A 243 -27.73 8.60 -1.74
CA ARG A 243 -27.51 8.01 -0.42
C ARG A 243 -26.60 6.81 -0.61
N ALA A 244 -25.46 6.80 0.07
CA ALA A 244 -24.54 5.69 0.10
C ALA A 244 -25.33 4.43 0.50
N SER A 245 -25.69 3.61 -0.48
CA SER A 245 -26.26 2.30 -0.23
C SER A 245 -25.23 1.49 0.52
N GLY A 246 -25.59 0.89 1.66
CA GLY A 246 -24.69 0.11 2.51
C GLY A 246 -24.18 -1.19 1.86
N ARG A 247 -24.32 -1.35 0.55
CA ARG A 247 -23.79 -2.47 -0.23
C ARG A 247 -22.37 -2.16 -0.67
N LEU A 248 -21.49 -3.16 -0.55
CA LEU A 248 -20.14 -3.09 -1.13
C LEU A 248 -20.28 -2.85 -2.65
N PRO A 249 -19.46 -1.94 -3.22
CA PRO A 249 -19.46 -1.72 -4.65
C PRO A 249 -19.10 -3.03 -5.37
N ARG A 250 -19.75 -3.28 -6.51
CA ARG A 250 -19.48 -4.48 -7.31
C ARG A 250 -18.01 -4.48 -7.75
N LEU A 251 -17.38 -5.66 -7.70
CA LEU A 251 -16.01 -5.86 -8.15
C LEU A 251 -15.91 -5.61 -9.68
N PRO A 252 -15.17 -4.60 -10.14
CA PRO A 252 -14.99 -4.35 -11.56
C PRO A 252 -14.18 -5.46 -12.23
N SER A 253 -14.64 -5.93 -13.40
CA SER A 253 -13.92 -6.97 -14.16
C SER A 253 -12.49 -6.59 -14.53
N SER A 254 -12.23 -5.28 -14.71
CA SER A 254 -10.90 -4.73 -14.97
C SER A 254 -9.90 -4.94 -13.82
N ALA A 255 -10.38 -5.07 -12.58
CA ALA A 255 -9.54 -5.29 -11.40
C ALA A 255 -9.28 -6.78 -11.10
N VAL A 256 -10.10 -7.71 -11.64
CA VAL A 256 -10.04 -9.14 -11.25
C VAL A 256 -8.71 -9.77 -11.65
N ARG A 257 -8.37 -9.75 -12.94
CA ARG A 257 -7.15 -10.42 -13.42
C ARG A 257 -5.86 -9.81 -12.88
N PRO A 258 -5.65 -8.48 -12.95
CA PRO A 258 -4.50 -7.86 -12.31
C PRO A 258 -4.49 -8.09 -10.79
N GLY A 259 -5.67 -8.10 -10.15
CA GLY A 259 -5.81 -8.38 -8.72
C GLY A 259 -5.38 -9.81 -8.37
N VAL A 260 -5.82 -10.83 -9.12
CA VAL A 260 -5.39 -12.23 -8.90
C VAL A 260 -3.88 -12.38 -9.10
N ALA A 261 -3.30 -11.75 -10.11
CA ALA A 261 -1.85 -11.74 -10.32
C ALA A 261 -1.13 -11.10 -9.12
N LEU A 262 -1.66 -10.00 -8.59
CA LEU A 262 -1.13 -9.33 -7.40
C LEU A 262 -1.27 -10.21 -6.14
N LEU A 263 -2.40 -10.88 -5.96
CA LEU A 263 -2.63 -11.83 -4.87
C LEU A 263 -1.56 -12.93 -4.87
N PHE A 264 -1.31 -13.54 -6.04
CA PHE A 264 -0.32 -14.61 -6.16
C PHE A 264 1.10 -14.11 -5.87
N ALA A 265 1.46 -12.93 -6.33
CA ALA A 265 2.73 -12.29 -5.97
C ALA A 265 2.87 -12.08 -4.45
N ASN A 266 1.77 -11.70 -3.78
CA ASN A 266 1.79 -11.45 -2.34
C ASN A 266 1.69 -12.71 -1.47
N ILE A 267 1.30 -13.85 -2.03
CA ILE A 267 1.54 -15.16 -1.40
C ILE A 267 3.06 -15.34 -1.19
N GLY A 268 3.88 -15.01 -2.20
CA GLY A 268 5.33 -15.05 -2.08
C GLY A 268 5.89 -14.09 -1.02
N PHE A 269 5.35 -12.88 -0.92
CA PHE A 269 5.74 -11.94 0.14
C PHE A 269 5.36 -12.46 1.54
N GLY A 270 4.15 -13.01 1.71
CA GLY A 270 3.71 -13.61 2.97
C GLY A 270 4.58 -14.79 3.40
N THR A 271 4.98 -15.65 2.44
CA THR A 271 5.92 -16.76 2.67
C THR A 271 7.28 -16.23 3.13
N LEU A 272 7.83 -15.24 2.43
CA LEU A 272 9.13 -14.66 2.75
C LEU A 272 9.10 -13.99 4.13
N ALA A 273 8.08 -13.20 4.43
CA ALA A 273 7.94 -12.50 5.71
C ALA A 273 7.78 -13.45 6.91
N GLY A 274 7.14 -14.61 6.69
CA GLY A 274 6.91 -15.59 7.75
C GLY A 274 8.06 -16.57 7.96
N PHE A 275 8.82 -16.90 6.92
CA PHE A 275 9.63 -18.12 6.95
C PHE A 275 11.10 -17.94 6.55
N ILE A 276 11.54 -16.77 6.04
CA ILE A 276 12.94 -16.60 5.63
C ILE A 276 13.91 -16.74 6.81
N VAL A 277 13.54 -16.25 7.99
CA VAL A 277 14.36 -16.37 9.20
C VAL A 277 14.44 -17.83 9.64
N LEU A 278 13.29 -18.51 9.70
CA LEU A 278 13.21 -19.91 10.10
C LEU A 278 13.94 -20.83 9.11
N LEU A 279 13.86 -20.56 7.81
CA LEU A 279 14.60 -21.31 6.79
C LEU A 279 16.11 -21.22 7.03
N LEU A 280 16.63 -19.99 7.19
CA LEU A 280 18.08 -19.82 7.32
C LEU A 280 18.62 -20.32 8.67
N ASP A 281 17.83 -20.21 9.71
CA ASP A 281 18.19 -20.76 11.02
C ASP A 281 18.15 -22.30 11.00
N GLY A 282 17.14 -22.90 10.36
CA GLY A 282 17.02 -24.36 10.19
C GLY A 282 18.16 -24.97 9.36
N GLU A 283 18.65 -24.26 8.34
CA GLU A 283 19.80 -24.67 7.53
C GLU A 283 21.17 -24.30 8.17
N GLY A 284 21.16 -23.72 9.37
CA GLY A 284 22.38 -23.29 10.06
C GLY A 284 23.12 -22.12 9.43
N ILE A 285 22.51 -21.40 8.47
CA ILE A 285 23.12 -20.26 7.78
C ILE A 285 23.00 -18.99 8.65
N GLY A 286 21.88 -18.83 9.35
CA GLY A 286 21.55 -17.62 10.09
C GLY A 286 21.32 -16.40 9.20
N HIS A 287 21.31 -15.20 9.80
CA HIS A 287 21.20 -13.93 9.09
C HIS A 287 19.86 -13.73 8.32
N GLY A 288 18.79 -14.45 8.67
CA GLY A 288 17.50 -14.38 7.99
C GLY A 288 16.88 -12.98 8.00
N ALA A 289 17.03 -12.24 9.11
CA ALA A 289 16.59 -10.85 9.20
C ALA A 289 17.35 -9.93 8.22
N ALA A 290 18.65 -10.17 8.00
CA ALA A 290 19.43 -9.43 7.00
C ALA A 290 18.94 -9.73 5.59
N ALA A 291 18.62 -10.99 5.27
CA ALA A 291 18.05 -11.35 3.98
C ALA A 291 16.67 -10.70 3.74
N PHE A 292 15.81 -10.63 4.76
CA PHE A 292 14.56 -9.89 4.70
C PHE A 292 14.79 -8.39 4.48
N THR A 293 15.79 -7.82 5.15
CA THR A 293 16.16 -6.41 4.96
C THR A 293 16.66 -6.15 3.54
N VAL A 294 17.52 -7.00 3.00
CA VAL A 294 18.00 -6.89 1.61
C VAL A 294 16.84 -6.93 0.64
N PHE A 295 15.87 -7.82 0.82
CA PHE A 295 14.66 -7.86 0.02
C PHE A 295 13.91 -6.52 0.08
N THR A 296 13.58 -5.99 1.27
CA THR A 296 12.81 -4.76 1.43
C THR A 296 13.56 -3.51 0.96
N ALA A 297 14.87 -3.43 1.22
CA ALA A 297 15.75 -2.37 0.72
C ALA A 297 15.82 -2.39 -0.81
N THR A 298 15.87 -3.58 -1.42
CA THR A 298 15.83 -3.71 -2.87
C THR A 298 14.50 -3.23 -3.45
N VAL A 299 13.38 -3.46 -2.78
CA VAL A 299 12.09 -2.90 -3.20
C VAL A 299 12.15 -1.37 -3.26
N VAL A 300 12.71 -0.72 -2.24
CA VAL A 300 12.88 0.75 -2.20
C VAL A 300 13.80 1.23 -3.32
N ALA A 301 14.99 0.64 -3.43
CA ALA A 301 15.97 0.99 -4.44
C ALA A 301 15.41 0.81 -5.86
N SER A 302 14.69 -0.29 -6.11
CA SER A 302 14.09 -0.56 -7.41
C SER A 302 13.00 0.45 -7.77
N ARG A 303 12.19 0.91 -6.82
CA ARG A 303 11.19 1.96 -7.06
C ARG A 303 11.84 3.29 -7.45
N LEU A 304 12.97 3.62 -6.85
CA LEU A 304 13.72 4.83 -7.17
C LEU A 304 14.42 4.73 -8.55
N LEU A 305 15.01 3.58 -8.85
CA LEU A 305 15.85 3.40 -10.03
C LEU A 305 15.07 2.92 -11.27
N LEU A 306 14.02 2.11 -11.08
CA LEU A 306 13.30 1.42 -12.14
C LEU A 306 11.81 1.82 -12.22
N GLY A 307 11.37 2.81 -11.45
CA GLY A 307 9.96 3.24 -11.42
C GLY A 307 9.41 3.69 -12.77
N TRP A 308 10.28 4.10 -13.70
CA TRP A 308 9.94 4.47 -15.08
C TRP A 308 9.74 3.26 -16.03
N LEU A 309 10.12 2.05 -15.61
CA LEU A 309 10.16 0.89 -16.49
C LEU A 309 8.78 0.46 -17.02
N PRO A 310 7.69 0.44 -16.22
CA PRO A 310 6.35 0.13 -16.71
C PRO A 310 5.88 1.07 -17.84
N ASP A 311 6.28 2.34 -17.81
CA ASP A 311 5.91 3.33 -18.81
C ASP A 311 6.66 3.11 -20.14
N ARG A 312 7.94 2.71 -20.08
CA ARG A 312 8.79 2.50 -21.26
C ARG A 312 8.61 1.12 -21.91
N TRP A 313 8.62 0.04 -21.10
CA TRP A 313 8.49 -1.33 -21.59
C TRP A 313 7.05 -1.77 -21.79
N GLY A 314 6.11 -1.00 -21.22
CA GLY A 314 4.70 -1.35 -21.12
C GLY A 314 4.40 -2.18 -19.88
N ALA A 315 3.29 -1.84 -19.25
CA ALA A 315 2.84 -2.41 -17.97
C ALA A 315 2.77 -3.95 -17.98
N ARG A 316 2.30 -4.54 -19.07
CA ARG A 316 2.14 -6.00 -19.19
C ARG A 316 3.48 -6.75 -19.17
N ARG A 317 4.50 -6.26 -19.92
CA ARG A 317 5.82 -6.88 -19.96
C ARG A 317 6.55 -6.70 -18.64
N SER A 318 6.43 -5.52 -18.04
CA SER A 318 7.05 -5.21 -16.75
C SER A 318 6.44 -6.05 -15.62
N ALA A 319 5.11 -6.29 -15.63
CA ALA A 319 4.46 -7.18 -14.67
C ALA A 319 4.93 -8.63 -14.81
N LEU A 320 5.05 -9.13 -16.05
CA LEU A 320 5.55 -10.48 -16.32
C LEU A 320 7.01 -10.63 -15.86
N ALA A 321 7.88 -9.70 -16.26
CA ALA A 321 9.29 -9.72 -15.87
C ALA A 321 9.45 -9.65 -14.34
N GLY A 322 8.66 -8.80 -13.68
CA GLY A 322 8.61 -8.71 -12.21
C GLY A 322 8.18 -10.03 -11.57
N GLY A 323 7.12 -10.66 -12.08
CA GLY A 323 6.63 -11.94 -11.56
C GLY A 323 7.63 -13.09 -11.75
N ILE A 324 8.31 -13.16 -12.90
CA ILE A 324 9.39 -14.13 -13.14
C ILE A 324 10.56 -13.88 -12.20
N ALA A 325 10.98 -12.63 -12.04
CA ALA A 325 12.08 -12.27 -11.13
C ALA A 325 11.75 -12.63 -9.67
N GLN A 326 10.51 -12.35 -9.22
CA GLN A 326 10.09 -12.72 -7.87
C GLN A 326 10.05 -14.24 -7.69
N ALA A 327 9.49 -14.99 -8.64
CA ALA A 327 9.44 -16.44 -8.58
C ALA A 327 10.85 -17.05 -8.58
N ALA A 328 11.74 -16.58 -9.44
CA ALA A 328 13.14 -17.01 -9.47
C ALA A 328 13.86 -16.68 -8.14
N GLY A 329 13.63 -15.48 -7.58
CA GLY A 329 14.19 -15.09 -6.29
C GLY A 329 13.73 -15.99 -5.15
N LEU A 330 12.42 -16.29 -5.07
CA LEU A 330 11.88 -17.22 -4.07
C LEU A 330 12.43 -18.64 -4.22
N ALA A 331 12.52 -19.14 -5.46
CA ALA A 331 13.13 -20.45 -5.74
C ALA A 331 14.62 -20.48 -5.33
N THR A 332 15.36 -19.41 -5.63
CA THR A 332 16.77 -19.28 -5.20
C THR A 332 16.92 -19.29 -3.68
N ILE A 333 16.01 -18.61 -2.95
CA ILE A 333 15.97 -18.65 -1.49
C ILE A 333 15.63 -20.06 -1.02
N GLY A 334 14.70 -20.76 -1.66
CA GLY A 334 14.30 -22.12 -1.30
C GLY A 334 15.42 -23.16 -1.40
N PHE A 335 16.43 -22.95 -2.23
CA PHE A 335 17.63 -23.80 -2.25
C PHE A 335 18.52 -23.63 -1.01
N ALA A 336 18.51 -22.45 -0.37
CA ALA A 336 19.24 -22.12 0.87
C ALA A 336 20.69 -22.65 0.91
N ALA A 337 21.40 -22.69 -0.24
CA ALA A 337 22.71 -23.31 -0.37
C ALA A 337 23.82 -22.55 0.39
N SER A 338 23.69 -21.23 0.52
CA SER A 338 24.61 -20.35 1.23
C SER A 338 24.04 -18.95 1.37
N LEU A 339 24.58 -18.16 2.31
CA LEU A 339 24.13 -16.78 2.53
C LEU A 339 24.20 -15.90 1.25
N PRO A 340 25.28 -15.91 0.45
CA PRO A 340 25.31 -15.12 -0.79
C PRO A 340 24.20 -15.50 -1.80
N VAL A 341 23.89 -16.79 -1.92
CA VAL A 341 22.83 -17.29 -2.80
C VAL A 341 21.46 -16.78 -2.33
N VAL A 342 21.20 -16.87 -1.02
CA VAL A 342 19.95 -16.34 -0.44
C VAL A 342 19.85 -14.82 -0.61
N MET A 343 20.95 -14.09 -0.42
CA MET A 343 20.98 -12.63 -0.64
C MET A 343 20.69 -12.29 -2.11
N ALA A 344 21.24 -13.03 -3.07
CA ALA A 344 20.92 -12.85 -4.48
C ALA A 344 19.44 -13.15 -4.77
N GLY A 345 18.89 -14.20 -4.17
CA GLY A 345 17.46 -14.52 -4.23
C GLY A 345 16.59 -13.41 -3.64
N ALA A 346 16.97 -12.83 -2.51
CA ALA A 346 16.29 -11.70 -1.87
C ALA A 346 16.29 -10.45 -2.77
N VAL A 347 17.41 -10.14 -3.43
CA VAL A 347 17.49 -9.06 -4.42
C VAL A 347 16.54 -9.34 -5.60
N LEU A 348 16.57 -10.53 -6.18
CA LEU A 348 15.69 -10.88 -7.30
C LEU A 348 14.21 -10.79 -6.91
N ALA A 349 13.84 -11.31 -5.75
CA ALA A 349 12.46 -11.24 -5.25
C ALA A 349 12.03 -9.78 -5.00
N GLY A 350 12.92 -8.95 -4.44
CA GLY A 350 12.67 -7.52 -4.20
C GLY A 350 12.51 -6.72 -5.50
N LEU A 351 13.35 -6.96 -6.50
CA LEU A 351 13.20 -6.39 -7.85
C LEU A 351 11.84 -6.77 -8.45
N GLY A 352 11.48 -8.04 -8.31
CA GLY A 352 10.23 -8.57 -8.85
C GLY A 352 9.01 -7.85 -8.30
N ILE A 353 8.82 -7.85 -6.99
CA ILE A 353 7.63 -7.25 -6.34
C ILE A 353 7.56 -5.73 -6.54
N ALA A 354 8.72 -5.05 -6.64
CA ALA A 354 8.77 -3.62 -6.88
C ALA A 354 8.15 -3.23 -8.23
N LEU A 355 8.28 -4.09 -9.26
CA LEU A 355 7.73 -3.87 -10.60
C LEU A 355 6.28 -4.33 -10.73
N ILE A 356 5.86 -5.37 -10.01
CA ILE A 356 4.53 -5.98 -10.16
C ILE A 356 3.42 -4.98 -9.83
N PHE A 357 3.47 -4.37 -8.63
CA PHE A 357 2.38 -3.50 -8.17
C PHE A 357 2.11 -2.32 -9.11
N PRO A 358 3.10 -1.46 -9.47
CA PRO A 358 2.84 -0.32 -10.35
C PRO A 358 2.41 -0.75 -11.75
N SER A 359 2.98 -1.84 -12.28
CA SER A 359 2.61 -2.37 -13.58
C SER A 359 1.17 -2.85 -13.63
N LEU A 360 0.74 -3.66 -12.67
CA LEU A 360 -0.64 -4.15 -12.59
C LEU A 360 -1.63 -3.03 -12.29
N ALA A 361 -1.27 -2.07 -11.43
CA ALA A 361 -2.08 -0.88 -11.16
C ALA A 361 -2.34 -0.07 -12.44
N LEU A 362 -1.31 0.13 -13.27
CA LEU A 362 -1.45 0.82 -14.56
C LEU A 362 -2.41 0.07 -15.50
N LEU A 363 -2.38 -1.26 -15.52
CA LEU A 363 -3.35 -2.07 -16.30
C LEU A 363 -4.78 -1.86 -15.81
N VAL A 364 -5.01 -1.82 -14.49
CA VAL A 364 -6.33 -1.54 -13.91
C VAL A 364 -6.82 -0.15 -14.29
N VAL A 365 -6.00 0.88 -14.12
CA VAL A 365 -6.35 2.27 -14.41
C VAL A 365 -6.69 2.45 -15.89
N ASN A 366 -5.88 1.87 -16.79
CA ASN A 366 -6.07 1.99 -18.24
C ASN A 366 -7.31 1.22 -18.76
N ALA A 367 -7.73 0.15 -18.04
CA ALA A 367 -8.90 -0.64 -18.39
C ALA A 367 -10.20 -0.15 -17.73
N THR A 368 -10.15 0.94 -16.94
CA THR A 368 -11.28 1.39 -16.13
C THR A 368 -11.67 2.82 -16.48
N ALA A 369 -12.98 3.05 -16.66
CA ALA A 369 -13.52 4.40 -16.87
C ALA A 369 -13.14 5.34 -15.71
N PRO A 370 -12.88 6.64 -15.98
CA PRO A 370 -12.43 7.61 -14.96
C PRO A 370 -13.28 7.60 -13.69
N SER A 371 -14.59 7.55 -13.80
CA SER A 371 -15.54 7.53 -12.68
C SER A 371 -15.50 6.27 -11.81
N ALA A 372 -14.93 5.16 -12.30
CA ALA A 372 -14.85 3.88 -11.59
C ALA A 372 -13.43 3.53 -11.12
N ARG A 373 -12.41 4.36 -11.44
CA ARG A 373 -10.99 4.08 -11.13
C ARG A 373 -10.73 3.91 -9.65
N ALA A 374 -11.31 4.77 -8.81
CA ALA A 374 -11.12 4.68 -7.37
C ALA A 374 -11.64 3.35 -6.79
N THR A 375 -12.83 2.92 -7.23
CA THR A 375 -13.41 1.61 -6.83
C THR A 375 -12.55 0.44 -7.33
N ALA A 376 -12.09 0.49 -8.58
CA ALA A 376 -11.26 -0.57 -9.16
C ALA A 376 -9.91 -0.68 -8.44
N MET A 377 -9.28 0.45 -8.11
CA MET A 377 -8.02 0.48 -7.35
C MET A 377 -8.21 0.02 -5.90
N GLY A 378 -9.33 0.36 -5.27
CA GLY A 378 -9.66 -0.16 -3.93
C GLY A 378 -9.74 -1.69 -3.90
N TRP A 379 -10.46 -2.30 -4.85
CA TRP A 379 -10.50 -3.74 -4.99
C TRP A 379 -9.14 -4.35 -5.34
N PHE A 380 -8.39 -3.71 -6.24
CA PHE A 380 -7.05 -4.15 -6.63
C PHE A 380 -6.10 -4.20 -5.42
N THR A 381 -6.11 -3.18 -4.57
CA THR A 381 -5.27 -3.18 -3.36
C THR A 381 -5.73 -4.20 -2.31
N SER A 382 -7.02 -4.56 -2.26
CA SER A 382 -7.49 -5.63 -1.38
C SER A 382 -6.91 -7.00 -1.76
N PHE A 383 -6.66 -7.25 -3.04
CA PHE A 383 -5.97 -8.48 -3.47
C PHE A 383 -4.53 -8.58 -2.93
N PHE A 384 -3.85 -7.45 -2.73
CA PHE A 384 -2.54 -7.43 -2.07
C PHE A 384 -2.63 -8.00 -0.66
N ASP A 385 -3.53 -7.46 0.15
CA ASP A 385 -3.67 -7.88 1.55
C ASP A 385 -4.17 -9.34 1.64
N ILE A 386 -5.11 -9.74 0.79
CA ILE A 386 -5.60 -11.13 0.74
C ILE A 386 -4.44 -12.08 0.39
N GLY A 387 -3.56 -11.70 -0.53
CA GLY A 387 -2.38 -12.49 -0.88
C GLY A 387 -1.46 -12.75 0.31
N VAL A 388 -1.21 -11.73 1.13
CA VAL A 388 -0.42 -11.88 2.37
C VAL A 388 -1.17 -12.70 3.41
N ALA A 389 -2.47 -12.43 3.59
CA ALA A 389 -3.33 -13.12 4.56
C ALA A 389 -3.41 -14.63 4.31
N VAL A 390 -3.42 -15.05 3.06
CA VAL A 390 -3.47 -16.46 2.66
C VAL A 390 -2.05 -17.05 2.55
N GLY A 391 -1.09 -16.27 2.06
CA GLY A 391 0.24 -16.74 1.72
C GLY A 391 1.03 -17.25 2.91
N ALA A 392 1.02 -16.52 4.02
CA ALA A 392 1.77 -16.94 5.21
C ALA A 392 1.17 -18.21 5.86
N PRO A 393 -0.17 -18.35 6.07
CA PRO A 393 -0.75 -19.61 6.53
C PRO A 393 -0.52 -20.77 5.55
N PHE A 394 -0.64 -20.52 4.25
CA PHE A 394 -0.35 -21.52 3.22
C PHE A 394 1.10 -22.03 3.33
N ALA A 395 2.07 -21.13 3.44
CA ALA A 395 3.47 -21.48 3.62
C ALA A 395 3.70 -22.29 4.89
N GLY A 396 3.04 -21.92 6.00
CA GLY A 396 3.07 -22.67 7.25
C GLY A 396 2.50 -24.08 7.12
N LEU A 397 1.42 -24.23 6.36
CA LEU A 397 0.84 -25.55 6.07
C LEU A 397 1.79 -26.41 5.24
N VAL A 398 2.40 -25.86 4.20
CA VAL A 398 3.40 -26.58 3.39
C VAL A 398 4.64 -26.92 4.23
N ALA A 399 5.13 -25.98 5.04
CA ALA A 399 6.29 -26.21 5.91
C ALA A 399 6.03 -27.32 6.94
N SER A 400 4.78 -27.52 7.40
CA SER A 400 4.43 -28.57 8.35
C SER A 400 4.36 -29.98 7.72
N THR A 401 4.49 -30.11 6.41
CA THR A 401 4.50 -31.41 5.74
C THR A 401 5.82 -32.17 5.99
N GLY A 402 5.78 -33.50 5.93
CA GLY A 402 6.99 -34.33 6.06
C GLY A 402 7.60 -34.39 7.47
N GLY A 403 6.84 -33.99 8.51
CA GLY A 403 7.31 -33.97 9.90
C GLY A 403 7.61 -32.57 10.44
N GLY A 404 7.38 -31.52 9.65
CA GLY A 404 7.61 -30.12 10.01
C GLY A 404 8.96 -29.57 9.48
N GLU A 405 9.09 -28.25 9.53
CA GLU A 405 10.30 -27.50 9.16
C GLU A 405 10.72 -27.60 7.69
N ASN A 406 9.79 -28.03 6.80
CA ASN A 406 10.07 -28.10 5.37
C ASN A 406 9.91 -26.72 4.70
N TYR A 407 10.71 -25.75 5.17
CA TYR A 407 10.62 -24.36 4.71
C TYR A 407 11.00 -24.22 3.23
N SER A 408 11.98 -24.98 2.74
CA SER A 408 12.36 -24.98 1.33
C SER A 408 11.18 -25.32 0.42
N ALA A 409 10.36 -26.31 0.78
CA ALA A 409 9.14 -26.64 0.03
C ALA A 409 8.13 -25.49 0.01
N ALA A 410 7.98 -24.74 1.12
CA ALA A 410 7.11 -23.57 1.18
C ALA A 410 7.59 -22.48 0.20
N PHE A 411 8.90 -22.23 0.09
CA PHE A 411 9.46 -21.27 -0.87
C PHE A 411 9.27 -21.73 -2.32
N PHE A 412 9.48 -23.02 -2.64
CA PHE A 412 9.23 -23.54 -3.98
C PHE A 412 7.75 -23.51 -4.37
N ALA A 413 6.84 -23.83 -3.43
CA ALA A 413 5.41 -23.71 -3.66
C ALA A 413 5.00 -22.25 -3.92
N ALA A 414 5.51 -21.32 -3.13
CA ALA A 414 5.26 -19.89 -3.33
C ALA A 414 5.84 -19.38 -4.66
N ALA A 415 7.04 -19.82 -5.04
CA ALA A 415 7.65 -19.50 -6.34
C ALA A 415 6.76 -19.95 -7.50
N SER A 416 6.25 -21.18 -7.43
CA SER A 416 5.35 -21.75 -8.45
C SER A 416 4.04 -20.95 -8.57
N ILE A 417 3.45 -20.55 -7.45
CA ILE A 417 2.24 -19.72 -7.42
C ILE A 417 2.54 -18.33 -7.99
N CYS A 418 3.65 -17.69 -7.61
CA CYS A 418 4.04 -16.38 -8.15
C CYS A 418 4.24 -16.45 -9.68
N LEU A 419 4.86 -17.51 -10.17
CA LEU A 419 5.05 -17.72 -11.60
C LEU A 419 3.71 -17.88 -12.34
N ALA A 420 2.79 -18.67 -11.78
CA ALA A 420 1.44 -18.80 -12.33
C ALA A 420 0.72 -17.45 -12.36
N GLY A 421 0.83 -16.64 -11.29
CA GLY A 421 0.29 -15.29 -11.22
C GLY A 421 0.85 -14.35 -12.29
N ALA A 422 2.14 -14.44 -12.58
CA ALA A 422 2.80 -13.67 -13.63
C ALA A 422 2.18 -13.96 -15.03
N PHE A 423 1.95 -15.24 -15.33
CA PHE A 423 1.29 -15.65 -16.59
C PHE A 423 -0.18 -15.25 -16.64
N ILE A 424 -0.94 -15.37 -15.55
CA ILE A 424 -2.34 -14.92 -15.48
C ILE A 424 -2.42 -13.41 -15.78
N GLY A 425 -1.56 -12.61 -15.19
CA GLY A 425 -1.46 -11.18 -15.47
C GLY A 425 -1.07 -10.88 -16.91
N PHE A 426 -0.20 -11.70 -17.49
CA PHE A 426 0.25 -11.55 -18.87
C PHE A 426 -0.79 -11.96 -19.89
N LEU A 427 -1.40 -13.13 -19.78
CA LEU A 427 -2.32 -13.69 -20.79
C LEU A 427 -3.69 -13.01 -20.79
N GLY A 428 -4.09 -12.44 -19.67
CA GLY A 428 -5.45 -11.94 -19.46
C GLY A 428 -5.77 -10.56 -20.04
N THR A 429 -4.79 -9.82 -20.54
CA THR A 429 -4.99 -8.47 -21.12
C THR A 429 -4.94 -8.56 -22.63
N GLY A 430 -6.05 -9.05 -23.25
CA GLY A 430 -6.21 -9.02 -24.71
C GLY A 430 -6.01 -7.61 -25.25
N ASN A 431 -5.51 -7.52 -26.48
CA ASN A 431 -5.28 -6.31 -27.27
C ASN A 431 -6.40 -5.28 -27.05
N GLN A 432 -6.17 -4.29 -26.19
CA GLN A 432 -7.00 -3.09 -26.28
C GLN A 432 -6.53 -2.30 -27.51
N PRO A 433 -7.47 -1.89 -28.40
CA PRO A 433 -7.10 -1.06 -29.52
C PRO A 433 -6.41 0.20 -28.98
N ARG A 434 -5.20 0.49 -29.43
CA ARG A 434 -4.59 1.80 -29.32
C ARG A 434 -5.64 2.77 -29.89
N THR A 435 -6.28 3.57 -29.06
CA THR A 435 -6.97 4.76 -29.54
C THR A 435 -5.94 5.52 -30.37
N ALA A 436 -6.19 5.54 -31.67
CA ALA A 436 -5.38 6.27 -32.61
C ALA A 436 -5.21 7.70 -32.06
N ALA A 437 -3.96 8.11 -31.87
CA ALA A 437 -3.62 9.51 -31.71
C ALA A 437 -4.24 10.23 -32.93
N VAL A 438 -5.24 11.04 -32.68
CA VAL A 438 -5.75 11.98 -33.67
C VAL A 438 -4.60 12.94 -33.92
N ALA A 439 -4.09 12.89 -35.15
CA ALA A 439 -3.07 13.77 -35.68
C ALA A 439 -3.61 15.22 -35.79
#